data_11cd1886b3d5fc226d73d762bb6a4aa4
#
_entry.id   11cd1886b3d5fc226d73d762bb6a4aa4
#
_cell.length_a   1.000
_cell.length_b   1.000
_cell.length_c   1.000
_cell.angle_alpha   90.00
_cell.angle_beta   90.00
_cell.angle_gamma   90.00
#
_symmetry.space_group_name_H-M   'P 1'
#
loop_
_entity.id
_entity.type
_entity.pdbx_description
1 polymer ?
#
loop_
_entity_poly.entity_id
_entity_poly.type
_entity_poly.pdbx_seq_one_letter_code
_entity_poly.pdbx_strand_id
1 'polypeptide(L)'
;MRAVPAVGATRRERTERAARGTAVVVAALAAALALGACTHVAGALPEDGATPRQVLDAYLLALQAGDCATTQAYAVDRFLTDGELCGHVNVLSYRSDAYTSKPSADQVELAATLTIKGGDQSLQDGDHLWFYTLRRQPTGAWRLSAGGSGP
;
A
#
# COMPACT_ATOMS: atom_id res chain seq x y z
N MET A 1 3.80 17.51 84.38
CA MET A 1 4.58 17.80 83.17
C MET A 1 3.80 17.24 81.95
N ARG A 2 3.25 18.14 81.13
CA ARG A 2 2.40 17.78 80.02
C ARG A 2 3.23 17.85 78.71
N ALA A 3 3.25 16.78 77.92
CA ALA A 3 3.86 16.79 76.59
C ALA A 3 2.86 17.25 75.58
N VAL A 4 3.28 18.13 74.65
CA VAL A 4 2.52 18.71 73.51
C VAL A 4 2.79 17.83 72.28
N PRO A 5 1.79 17.39 71.50
CA PRO A 5 2.02 16.68 70.23
C PRO A 5 2.31 17.67 69.10
N ALA A 6 3.29 17.35 68.25
CA ALA A 6 3.64 18.05 67.04
C ALA A 6 2.64 17.72 65.91
N VAL A 7 1.98 18.75 65.39
CA VAL A 7 1.17 18.73 64.16
C VAL A 7 2.01 19.34 63.04
N GLY A 8 2.24 18.64 61.95
CA GLY A 8 2.85 19.27 60.77
C GLY A 8 3.55 18.33 59.78
N ALA A 9 2.82 17.46 59.11
CA ALA A 9 3.35 16.85 57.85
C ALA A 9 2.24 16.17 57.05
N THR A 10 1.35 16.90 56.37
CA THR A 10 0.37 16.27 55.47
C THR A 10 0.01 17.09 54.25
N ARG A 11 0.66 18.22 53.95
CA ARG A 11 0.24 19.05 52.82
C ARG A 11 1.14 18.95 51.58
N ARG A 12 2.33 18.35 51.68
CA ARG A 12 3.28 18.24 50.56
C ARG A 12 3.09 16.98 49.72
N GLU A 13 2.60 15.89 50.29
CA GLU A 13 2.43 14.62 49.55
C GLU A 13 1.21 14.59 48.62
N ARG A 14 0.19 15.45 48.86
CA ARG A 14 -1.00 15.47 48.00
C ARG A 14 -0.78 16.16 46.65
N THR A 15 0.12 17.13 46.56
CA THR A 15 0.42 17.84 45.32
C THR A 15 1.31 17.05 44.37
N GLU A 16 2.22 16.19 44.90
CA GLU A 16 3.08 15.39 44.03
C GLU A 16 2.37 14.19 43.41
N ARG A 17 1.31 13.64 44.04
CA ARG A 17 0.51 12.55 43.42
C ARG A 17 -0.39 13.04 42.33
N ALA A 18 -0.89 14.26 42.39
CA ALA A 18 -1.74 14.85 41.34
C ALA A 18 -0.92 15.19 40.08
N ALA A 19 0.35 15.61 40.22
CA ALA A 19 1.21 15.92 39.08
C ALA A 19 1.70 14.66 38.30
N ARG A 20 1.85 13.51 38.99
CA ARG A 20 2.27 12.25 38.33
C ARG A 20 1.13 11.58 37.58
N GLY A 21 -0.12 11.76 38.01
CA GLY A 21 -1.30 11.17 37.32
C GLY A 21 -1.59 11.82 35.98
N THR A 22 -1.44 13.14 35.87
CA THR A 22 -1.70 13.87 34.60
C THR A 22 -0.62 13.65 33.54
N ALA A 23 0.65 13.48 33.95
CA ALA A 23 1.74 13.21 33.00
C ALA A 23 1.62 11.85 32.30
N VAL A 24 1.14 10.82 33.00
CA VAL A 24 0.97 9.47 32.44
C VAL A 24 -0.18 9.42 31.45
N VAL A 25 -1.28 10.13 31.70
CA VAL A 25 -2.44 10.14 30.79
C VAL A 25 -2.13 10.88 29.48
N VAL A 26 -1.38 11.98 29.53
CA VAL A 26 -0.97 12.72 28.33
C VAL A 26 0.01 11.92 27.47
N ALA A 27 0.94 11.18 28.09
CA ALA A 27 1.87 10.32 27.36
C ALA A 27 1.16 9.13 26.68
N ALA A 28 0.13 8.57 27.30
CA ALA A 28 -0.66 7.47 26.71
C ALA A 28 -1.50 7.93 25.50
N LEU A 29 -2.05 9.16 25.53
CA LEU A 29 -2.79 9.70 24.39
C LEU A 29 -1.86 10.04 23.21
N ALA A 30 -0.65 10.52 23.45
CA ALA A 30 0.31 10.81 22.38
C ALA A 30 0.82 9.53 21.68
N ALA A 31 0.97 8.43 22.40
CA ALA A 31 1.36 7.13 21.85
C ALA A 31 0.24 6.50 20.98
N ALA A 32 -1.04 6.72 21.31
CA ALA A 32 -2.17 6.22 20.53
C ALA A 32 -2.32 6.94 19.19
N LEU A 33 -1.95 8.21 19.10
CA LEU A 33 -1.98 8.99 17.85
C LEU A 33 -0.84 8.63 16.89
N ALA A 34 0.30 8.13 17.40
CA ALA A 34 1.44 7.74 16.57
C ALA A 34 1.25 6.36 15.89
N LEU A 35 0.38 5.50 16.41
CA LEU A 35 0.08 4.18 15.83
C LEU A 35 -0.99 4.23 14.73
N GLY A 36 -1.68 5.35 14.56
CA GLY A 36 -2.72 5.52 13.53
C GLY A 36 -2.20 5.93 12.14
N ALA A 37 -0.90 6.20 11.96
CA ALA A 37 -0.36 6.79 10.72
C ALA A 37 0.20 5.78 9.71
N CYS A 38 0.11 4.47 9.95
CA CYS A 38 0.63 3.43 9.05
C CYS A 38 -0.40 2.38 8.65
N THR A 39 -1.68 2.72 8.58
CA THR A 39 -2.59 1.93 7.77
C THR A 39 -2.39 2.36 6.32
N HIS A 40 -1.37 1.81 5.64
CA HIS A 40 -1.45 1.64 4.21
C HIS A 40 -2.71 0.80 3.98
N VAL A 41 -3.77 1.44 3.52
CA VAL A 41 -4.93 0.76 2.99
C VAL A 41 -4.48 0.11 1.70
N ALA A 42 -3.82 -1.06 1.83
CA ALA A 42 -3.68 -1.98 0.72
C ALA A 42 -5.11 -2.36 0.33
N GLY A 43 -5.54 -2.01 -0.87
CA GLY A 43 -6.74 -2.57 -1.45
C GLY A 43 -7.96 -1.68 -1.66
N ALA A 44 -7.89 -0.37 -1.47
CA ALA A 44 -8.94 0.46 -2.06
C ALA A 44 -8.79 0.43 -3.58
N LEU A 45 -9.75 -0.17 -4.27
CA LEU A 45 -9.86 -0.05 -5.74
C LEU A 45 -9.79 1.44 -6.09
N PRO A 46 -9.04 1.83 -7.17
CA PRO A 46 -9.05 3.21 -7.61
C PRO A 46 -10.49 3.66 -7.82
N GLU A 47 -10.79 4.83 -7.30
CA GLU A 47 -12.11 5.44 -7.46
C GLU A 47 -12.49 5.53 -8.94
N ASP A 48 -13.80 5.54 -9.22
CA ASP A 48 -14.31 5.84 -10.55
C ASP A 48 -13.72 7.18 -11.01
N GLY A 49 -12.91 7.15 -12.09
CA GLY A 49 -12.17 8.30 -12.58
C GLY A 49 -10.64 8.25 -12.44
N ALA A 50 -10.08 7.22 -11.80
CA ALA A 50 -8.63 7.02 -11.80
C ALA A 50 -8.08 6.91 -13.23
N THR A 51 -6.93 7.54 -13.47
CA THR A 51 -6.23 7.44 -14.75
C THR A 51 -5.62 6.04 -14.94
N PRO A 52 -5.37 5.61 -16.20
CA PRO A 52 -4.71 4.32 -16.46
C PRO A 52 -3.39 4.14 -15.68
N ARG A 53 -2.60 5.21 -15.57
CA ARG A 53 -1.34 5.21 -14.82
C ARG A 53 -1.57 4.92 -13.34
N GLN A 54 -2.54 5.57 -12.72
CA GLN A 54 -2.87 5.34 -11.31
C GLN A 54 -3.35 3.91 -11.07
N VAL A 55 -4.11 3.33 -12.01
CA VAL A 55 -4.53 1.93 -11.93
C VAL A 55 -3.33 0.99 -12.02
N LEU A 56 -2.42 1.23 -12.98
CA LEU A 56 -1.21 0.41 -13.10
C LEU A 56 -0.31 0.53 -11.86
N ASP A 57 -0.08 1.74 -11.34
CA ASP A 57 0.77 1.93 -10.16
C ASP A 57 0.18 1.23 -8.93
N ALA A 58 -1.15 1.28 -8.75
CA ALA A 58 -1.83 0.57 -7.67
C ALA A 58 -1.75 -0.96 -7.82
N TYR A 59 -1.90 -1.48 -9.05
CA TYR A 59 -1.70 -2.89 -9.36
C TYR A 59 -0.26 -3.33 -9.05
N LEU A 60 0.74 -2.58 -9.50
CA LEU A 60 2.16 -2.91 -9.28
C LEU A 60 2.54 -2.87 -7.79
N LEU A 61 1.96 -1.94 -7.03
CA LEU A 61 2.14 -1.89 -5.58
C LEU A 61 1.56 -3.14 -4.90
N ALA A 62 0.36 -3.57 -5.28
CA ALA A 62 -0.26 -4.79 -4.78
C ALA A 62 0.54 -6.03 -5.18
N LEU A 63 1.03 -6.07 -6.43
CA LEU A 63 1.87 -7.14 -6.95
C LEU A 63 3.19 -7.27 -6.16
N GLN A 64 3.86 -6.15 -5.88
CA GLN A 64 5.06 -6.11 -5.03
C GLN A 64 4.79 -6.58 -3.60
N ALA A 65 3.61 -6.28 -3.08
CA ALA A 65 3.18 -6.75 -1.75
C ALA A 65 2.77 -8.23 -1.73
N GLY A 66 2.64 -8.89 -2.89
CA GLY A 66 2.12 -10.25 -3.01
C GLY A 66 0.61 -10.35 -2.71
N ASP A 67 -0.11 -9.24 -2.77
CA ASP A 67 -1.56 -9.19 -2.54
C ASP A 67 -2.32 -9.54 -3.82
N CYS A 68 -2.42 -10.84 -4.12
CA CYS A 68 -3.07 -11.34 -5.32
C CYS A 68 -4.59 -11.06 -5.36
N ALA A 69 -5.23 -10.91 -4.23
CA ALA A 69 -6.65 -10.56 -4.21
C ALA A 69 -6.86 -9.13 -4.74
N THR A 70 -5.99 -8.21 -4.35
CA THR A 70 -6.00 -6.83 -4.83
C THR A 70 -5.57 -6.75 -6.29
N THR A 71 -4.52 -7.47 -6.74
CA THR A 71 -4.12 -7.45 -8.17
C THR A 71 -5.26 -7.92 -9.06
N GLN A 72 -5.99 -8.97 -8.68
CA GLN A 72 -7.14 -9.49 -9.42
C GLN A 72 -8.26 -8.46 -9.57
N ALA A 73 -8.49 -7.64 -8.55
CA ALA A 73 -9.52 -6.61 -8.59
C ALA A 73 -9.22 -5.47 -9.60
N TYR A 74 -7.96 -5.29 -10.00
CA TYR A 74 -7.55 -4.32 -11.03
C TYR A 74 -7.58 -4.87 -12.46
N ALA A 75 -7.86 -6.15 -12.65
CA ALA A 75 -7.74 -6.87 -13.90
C ALA A 75 -9.10 -7.39 -14.41
N VAL A 76 -9.15 -7.73 -15.71
CA VAL A 76 -10.24 -8.52 -16.27
C VAL A 76 -9.85 -10.00 -16.31
N ASP A 77 -10.83 -10.91 -16.36
CA ASP A 77 -10.61 -12.36 -16.28
C ASP A 77 -9.55 -12.89 -17.27
N ARG A 78 -9.53 -12.35 -18.49
CA ARG A 78 -8.55 -12.74 -19.50
C ARG A 78 -7.11 -12.45 -19.08
N PHE A 79 -6.88 -11.29 -18.45
CA PHE A 79 -5.55 -10.94 -17.95
C PHE A 79 -5.11 -11.90 -16.86
N LEU A 80 -6.00 -12.32 -15.97
CA LEU A 80 -5.73 -13.27 -14.88
C LEU A 80 -5.29 -14.64 -15.39
N THR A 81 -5.69 -15.02 -16.60
CA THR A 81 -5.29 -16.29 -17.22
C THR A 81 -3.91 -16.20 -17.89
N ASP A 82 -3.66 -15.09 -18.60
CA ASP A 82 -2.57 -15.03 -19.57
C ASP A 82 -1.42 -14.08 -19.16
N GLY A 83 -1.63 -13.16 -18.22
CA GLY A 83 -0.69 -12.09 -17.92
C GLY A 83 -0.44 -11.83 -16.43
N GLU A 84 -1.09 -12.58 -15.54
CA GLU A 84 -0.93 -12.40 -14.10
C GLU A 84 0.41 -12.95 -13.61
N LEU A 85 1.12 -12.13 -12.85
CA LEU A 85 2.42 -12.49 -12.25
C LEU A 85 2.29 -12.86 -10.76
N CYS A 86 1.19 -12.46 -10.11
CA CYS A 86 1.02 -12.67 -8.68
C CYS A 86 0.95 -14.16 -8.33
N GLY A 87 1.76 -14.57 -7.37
CA GLY A 87 1.89 -15.97 -6.99
C GLY A 87 2.82 -16.81 -7.88
N HIS A 88 3.26 -16.28 -9.02
CA HIS A 88 4.21 -16.95 -9.92
C HIS A 88 5.65 -16.46 -9.71
N VAL A 89 5.83 -15.19 -9.40
CA VAL A 89 7.13 -14.57 -9.12
C VAL A 89 7.00 -13.61 -7.93
N ASN A 90 8.16 -13.28 -7.33
CA ASN A 90 8.24 -12.19 -6.33
C ASN A 90 8.74 -10.92 -7.03
N VAL A 91 7.94 -9.87 -7.05
CA VAL A 91 8.35 -8.56 -7.53
C VAL A 91 9.04 -7.81 -6.39
N LEU A 92 10.35 -7.62 -6.50
CA LEU A 92 11.17 -6.95 -5.48
C LEU A 92 11.04 -5.43 -5.56
N SER A 93 11.00 -4.90 -6.78
CA SER A 93 10.81 -3.48 -7.07
C SER A 93 10.20 -3.30 -8.45
N TYR A 94 9.62 -2.12 -8.68
CA TYR A 94 9.13 -1.73 -9.99
C TYR A 94 9.38 -0.26 -10.28
N ARG A 95 9.41 0.09 -11.56
CA ARG A 95 9.42 1.46 -12.06
C ARG A 95 8.45 1.56 -13.23
N SER A 96 7.46 2.41 -13.11
CA SER A 96 6.55 2.71 -14.21
C SER A 96 7.25 3.56 -15.26
N ASP A 97 7.27 3.09 -16.49
CA ASP A 97 7.88 3.80 -17.61
C ASP A 97 6.85 4.69 -18.34
N ALA A 98 7.29 5.41 -19.36
CA ALA A 98 6.42 6.24 -20.18
C ALA A 98 5.43 5.39 -21.01
N TYR A 99 4.45 6.04 -21.63
CA TYR A 99 3.56 5.39 -22.58
C TYR A 99 4.34 4.78 -23.75
N THR A 100 3.98 3.57 -24.14
CA THR A 100 4.59 2.85 -25.24
C THR A 100 3.87 3.11 -26.57
N SER A 101 2.59 3.47 -26.50
CA SER A 101 1.78 3.76 -27.68
C SER A 101 0.92 5.01 -27.46
N LYS A 102 0.39 5.58 -28.58
CA LYS A 102 -0.55 6.70 -28.50
C LYS A 102 -1.86 6.22 -27.86
N PRO A 103 -2.28 6.80 -26.72
CA PRO A 103 -3.52 6.41 -26.05
C PRO A 103 -4.73 6.62 -26.98
N SER A 104 -5.66 5.68 -26.96
CA SER A 104 -7.03 5.85 -27.49
C SER A 104 -8.00 6.21 -26.37
N ALA A 105 -9.25 6.48 -26.73
CA ALA A 105 -10.30 6.78 -25.74
C ALA A 105 -10.55 5.61 -24.77
N ASP A 106 -10.36 4.36 -25.22
CA ASP A 106 -10.77 3.15 -24.50
C ASP A 106 -9.63 2.17 -24.25
N GLN A 107 -8.42 2.46 -24.74
CA GLN A 107 -7.26 1.59 -24.58
C GLN A 107 -5.98 2.39 -24.48
N VAL A 108 -5.11 1.96 -23.56
CA VAL A 108 -3.76 2.49 -23.40
C VAL A 108 -2.79 1.35 -23.12
N GLU A 109 -1.58 1.49 -23.61
CA GLU A 109 -0.47 0.60 -23.33
C GLU A 109 0.59 1.34 -22.53
N LEU A 110 0.98 0.75 -21.41
CA LEU A 110 1.98 1.26 -20.47
C LEU A 110 3.06 0.20 -20.28
N ALA A 111 4.28 0.64 -20.01
CA ALA A 111 5.35 -0.25 -19.61
C ALA A 111 5.79 -0.01 -18.18
N ALA A 112 6.34 -1.06 -17.58
CA ALA A 112 7.04 -0.98 -16.31
C ALA A 112 8.27 -1.91 -16.35
N THR A 113 9.36 -1.47 -15.74
CA THR A 113 10.49 -2.33 -15.44
C THR A 113 10.25 -2.98 -14.08
N LEU A 114 10.26 -4.31 -14.04
CA LEU A 114 10.07 -5.11 -12.84
C LEU A 114 11.38 -5.79 -12.48
N THR A 115 11.84 -5.69 -11.24
CA THR A 115 12.89 -6.57 -10.70
C THR A 115 12.20 -7.76 -10.05
N ILE A 116 12.37 -8.95 -10.59
CA ILE A 116 11.71 -10.17 -10.14
C ILE A 116 12.67 -11.18 -9.57
N LYS A 117 12.15 -12.09 -8.73
CA LYS A 117 12.84 -13.25 -8.18
C LYS A 117 11.88 -14.44 -8.08
N GLY A 118 12.45 -15.64 -8.27
CA GLY A 118 11.71 -16.90 -8.11
C GLY A 118 10.92 -17.30 -9.35
N GLY A 119 11.25 -16.73 -10.50
CA GLY A 119 10.72 -17.17 -11.79
C GLY A 119 11.27 -18.52 -12.25
N ASP A 120 10.86 -18.93 -13.43
CA ASP A 120 11.27 -20.16 -14.09
C ASP A 120 12.23 -19.89 -15.26
N GLN A 121 12.41 -20.89 -16.13
CA GLN A 121 13.29 -20.76 -17.30
C GLN A 121 12.81 -19.71 -18.31
N SER A 122 11.53 -19.41 -18.36
CA SER A 122 10.93 -18.43 -19.27
C SER A 122 10.99 -17.00 -18.72
N LEU A 123 11.06 -16.86 -17.39
CA LEU A 123 11.06 -15.57 -16.69
C LEU A 123 12.12 -15.62 -15.56
N GLN A 124 13.39 -15.46 -15.93
CA GLN A 124 14.52 -15.57 -15.01
C GLN A 124 14.55 -14.42 -13.99
N ASP A 125 15.28 -14.62 -12.89
CA ASP A 125 15.53 -13.58 -11.92
C ASP A 125 16.22 -12.36 -12.56
N GLY A 126 15.81 -11.16 -12.19
CA GLY A 126 16.41 -9.90 -12.66
C GLY A 126 15.39 -8.87 -13.12
N ASP A 127 15.88 -7.92 -13.91
CA ASP A 127 15.07 -6.82 -14.44
C ASP A 127 14.40 -7.21 -15.76
N HIS A 128 13.09 -7.01 -15.83
CA HIS A 128 12.27 -7.28 -17.00
C HIS A 128 11.44 -6.06 -17.38
N LEU A 129 11.45 -5.71 -18.66
CA LEU A 129 10.50 -4.76 -19.21
C LEU A 129 9.19 -5.49 -19.47
N TRP A 130 8.12 -5.02 -18.85
CA TRP A 130 6.79 -5.61 -18.93
C TRP A 130 5.79 -4.60 -19.47
N PHE A 131 4.99 -5.01 -20.43
CA PHE A 131 3.97 -4.18 -21.08
C PHE A 131 2.60 -4.55 -20.54
N TYR A 132 1.77 -3.53 -20.29
CA TYR A 132 0.42 -3.67 -19.79
C TYR A 132 -0.56 -2.95 -20.68
N THR A 133 -1.58 -3.65 -21.17
CA THR A 133 -2.71 -3.03 -21.85
C THR A 133 -3.83 -2.82 -20.86
N LEU A 134 -4.28 -1.58 -20.73
CA LEU A 134 -5.45 -1.23 -19.94
C LEU A 134 -6.61 -0.86 -20.89
N ARG A 135 -7.81 -1.32 -20.53
CA ARG A 135 -9.05 -1.00 -21.25
C ARG A 135 -10.05 -0.34 -20.33
N ARG A 136 -10.76 0.63 -20.89
CA ARG A 136 -11.84 1.29 -20.20
C ARG A 136 -13.07 0.38 -20.22
N GLN A 137 -13.64 0.14 -19.06
CA GLN A 137 -14.85 -0.66 -18.88
C GLN A 137 -16.11 0.20 -19.19
N PRO A 138 -17.27 -0.41 -19.44
CA PRO A 138 -18.53 0.33 -19.62
C PRO A 138 -18.89 1.25 -18.44
N THR A 139 -18.43 0.93 -17.24
CA THR A 139 -18.56 1.77 -16.04
C THR A 139 -17.69 3.03 -16.05
N GLY A 140 -16.74 3.12 -16.98
CA GLY A 140 -15.73 4.18 -17.05
C GLY A 140 -14.42 3.85 -16.35
N ALA A 141 -14.38 2.80 -15.53
CA ALA A 141 -13.18 2.37 -14.81
C ALA A 141 -12.16 1.72 -15.76
N TRP A 142 -10.87 1.95 -15.53
CA TRP A 142 -9.79 1.28 -16.22
C TRP A 142 -9.43 -0.05 -15.56
N ARG A 143 -9.14 -1.09 -16.38
CA ARG A 143 -8.70 -2.41 -15.92
C ARG A 143 -7.61 -2.96 -16.82
N LEU A 144 -6.67 -3.72 -16.24
CA LEU A 144 -5.67 -4.47 -17.00
C LEU A 144 -6.37 -5.57 -17.81
N SER A 145 -6.04 -5.64 -19.09
CA SER A 145 -6.65 -6.59 -20.04
C SER A 145 -5.64 -7.48 -20.74
N ALA A 146 -4.35 -7.11 -20.73
CA ALA A 146 -3.24 -7.94 -21.19
C ALA A 146 -1.95 -7.50 -20.50
N GLY A 147 -0.98 -8.40 -20.42
CA GLY A 147 0.38 -8.16 -19.95
C GLY A 147 1.36 -9.16 -20.55
N GLY A 148 2.63 -8.74 -20.69
CA GLY A 148 3.66 -9.58 -21.26
C GLY A 148 5.01 -8.89 -21.38
N SER A 149 6.06 -9.70 -21.70
CA SER A 149 7.45 -9.25 -21.87
C SER A 149 7.73 -8.64 -23.25
N GLY A 150 6.75 -8.51 -24.12
CA GLY A 150 6.85 -7.91 -25.45
C GLY A 150 5.57 -7.19 -25.82
N PRO A 151 5.68 -6.19 -26.75
CA PRO A 151 4.50 -5.51 -27.30
C PRO A 151 3.71 -6.42 -28.23
#